data_29e765eb184b93fd3bf640a9d6e24151
#
_entry.id   29e765eb184b93fd3bf640a9d6e24151
#
_cell.length_a   1.000
_cell.length_b   1.000
_cell.length_c   1.000
_cell.angle_alpha   90.00
_cell.angle_beta   90.00
_cell.angle_gamma   90.00
#
_symmetry.space_group_name_H-M   'P 1'
#
loop_
_entity.id
_entity.type
_entity.pdbx_description
1 polymer ?
#
loop_
_entity_poly.entity_id
_entity_poly.type
_entity_poly.pdbx_seq_one_letter_code
_entity_poly.pdbx_strand_id
1 'polypeptide(L)'
;MNKCNHRIIIPIYIPNLEEEYFKDGLKILKICIESLLLTIHNKTKISLINNNCCKEVSEFLELTYNLNENVDQLLNSKLNLGKVNALYSSIKSNLEPLITISDADVMFLPNWQSEVENIINTMPQAGMVSPVPSSKAYSSRYLYSSLFYGLFKAKLKFSDVLVENKTSVN
;
A
#
# COMPACT_ATOMS: atom_id res chain seq x y z
N MET A 1 -16.26 -20.42 -7.88
CA MET A 1 -15.28 -19.36 -8.06
C MET A 1 -15.18 -18.58 -6.76
N ASN A 2 -14.05 -18.59 -6.07
CA ASN A 2 -13.85 -17.73 -4.91
C ASN A 2 -13.81 -16.27 -5.38
N LYS A 3 -14.84 -15.50 -5.02
CA LYS A 3 -14.93 -14.09 -5.39
C LYS A 3 -13.79 -13.34 -4.68
N CYS A 4 -12.92 -12.67 -5.45
CA CYS A 4 -11.93 -11.77 -4.89
C CYS A 4 -12.64 -10.62 -4.16
N ASN A 5 -12.20 -10.29 -2.96
CA ASN A 5 -12.84 -9.29 -2.12
C ASN A 5 -11.95 -8.07 -1.90
N HIS A 6 -10.65 -8.19 -2.15
CA HIS A 6 -9.68 -7.15 -1.87
C HIS A 6 -8.67 -7.02 -3.00
N ARG A 7 -8.49 -5.82 -3.52
CA ARG A 7 -7.50 -5.46 -4.54
C ARG A 7 -6.44 -4.57 -3.94
N ILE A 8 -5.17 -4.89 -4.20
CA ILE A 8 -4.04 -4.03 -3.82
C ILE A 8 -3.42 -3.47 -5.09
N ILE A 9 -3.26 -2.16 -5.15
CA ILE A 9 -2.74 -1.44 -6.32
C ILE A 9 -1.45 -0.74 -5.94
N ILE A 10 -0.37 -1.05 -6.66
CA ILE A 10 0.96 -0.49 -6.41
C ILE A 10 1.47 0.18 -7.70
N PRO A 11 1.48 1.52 -7.75
CA PRO A 11 2.14 2.25 -8.83
C PRO A 11 3.64 2.30 -8.58
N ILE A 12 4.43 1.94 -9.58
CA ILE A 12 5.89 1.81 -9.50
C ILE A 12 6.52 2.72 -10.54
N TYR A 13 7.45 3.58 -10.10
CA TYR A 13 8.26 4.43 -10.96
C TYR A 13 9.70 4.44 -10.49
N ILE A 14 10.55 3.68 -11.15
CA ILE A 14 12.00 3.59 -10.94
C ILE A 14 12.65 3.67 -12.32
N PRO A 15 12.98 4.88 -12.79
CA PRO A 15 13.41 5.10 -14.17
C PRO A 15 14.85 4.64 -14.45
N ASN A 16 15.67 4.54 -13.42
CA ASN A 16 17.06 4.07 -13.49
C ASN A 16 17.51 3.55 -12.10
N LEU A 17 18.67 2.92 -12.02
CA LEU A 17 19.30 2.44 -10.79
C LEU A 17 20.68 3.11 -10.55
N GLU A 18 20.95 4.21 -11.21
CA GLU A 18 22.23 4.94 -11.15
C GLU A 18 22.14 6.16 -10.24
N GLU A 19 21.03 6.88 -10.26
CA GLU A 19 20.79 8.02 -9.41
C GLU A 19 20.72 7.63 -7.94
N GLU A 20 21.31 8.45 -7.08
CA GLU A 20 21.34 8.22 -5.61
C GLU A 20 19.97 7.89 -5.01
N TYR A 21 18.94 8.55 -5.50
CA TYR A 21 17.55 8.33 -5.04
C TYR A 21 16.99 6.96 -5.46
N PHE A 22 17.39 6.43 -6.62
CA PHE A 22 16.82 5.20 -7.19
C PHE A 22 17.73 3.98 -7.08
N LYS A 23 18.99 4.14 -6.66
CA LYS A 23 19.99 3.06 -6.64
C LYS A 23 19.55 1.80 -5.90
N ASP A 24 18.82 1.94 -4.79
CA ASP A 24 18.28 0.83 -4.01
C ASP A 24 16.82 0.49 -4.36
N GLY A 25 16.23 1.18 -5.33
CA GLY A 25 14.80 1.11 -5.66
C GLY A 25 14.32 -0.30 -5.97
N LEU A 26 15.07 -1.06 -6.76
CA LEU A 26 14.73 -2.46 -7.08
C LEU A 26 14.79 -3.36 -5.83
N LYS A 27 15.76 -3.16 -4.93
CA LYS A 27 15.88 -3.92 -3.69
C LYS A 27 14.70 -3.62 -2.75
N ILE A 28 14.36 -2.35 -2.61
CA ILE A 28 13.23 -1.91 -1.78
C ILE A 28 11.92 -2.46 -2.34
N LEU A 29 11.71 -2.37 -3.66
CA LEU A 29 10.54 -2.93 -4.34
C LEU A 29 10.40 -4.44 -4.12
N LYS A 30 11.50 -5.20 -4.17
CA LYS A 30 11.50 -6.64 -3.88
C LYS A 30 11.00 -6.91 -2.47
N ILE A 31 11.52 -6.21 -1.46
CA ILE A 31 11.09 -6.35 -0.06
C ILE A 31 9.60 -5.99 0.09
N CYS A 32 9.15 -4.93 -0.56
CA CYS A 32 7.74 -4.52 -0.55
C CYS A 32 6.85 -5.66 -1.08
N ILE A 33 7.14 -6.19 -2.26
CA ILE A 33 6.31 -7.23 -2.90
C ILE A 33 6.41 -8.55 -2.13
N GLU A 34 7.58 -8.97 -1.68
CA GLU A 34 7.77 -10.18 -0.88
C GLU A 34 7.00 -10.11 0.44
N SER A 35 7.13 -9.01 1.18
CA SER A 35 6.39 -8.82 2.43
C SER A 35 4.88 -8.80 2.20
N LEU A 36 4.43 -8.21 1.11
CA LEU A 36 3.02 -8.22 0.71
C LEU A 36 2.52 -9.64 0.45
N LEU A 37 3.19 -10.38 -0.42
CA LEU A 37 2.80 -11.76 -0.79
C LEU A 37 2.77 -12.71 0.41
N LEU A 38 3.64 -12.50 1.40
CA LEU A 38 3.68 -13.28 2.63
C LEU A 38 2.55 -12.95 3.62
N THR A 39 1.90 -11.80 3.49
CA THR A 39 0.97 -11.27 4.50
C THR A 39 -0.46 -11.12 4.03
N ILE A 40 -0.74 -11.37 2.75
CA ILE A 40 -2.10 -11.36 2.19
C ILE A 40 -2.78 -12.72 2.29
N HIS A 41 -4.10 -12.74 2.25
CA HIS A 41 -4.87 -13.97 2.15
C HIS A 41 -5.26 -14.30 0.69
N ASN A 42 -5.73 -15.52 0.46
CA ASN A 42 -6.01 -16.08 -0.87
C ASN A 42 -7.15 -15.39 -1.67
N LYS A 43 -7.94 -14.51 -1.03
CA LYS A 43 -8.99 -13.72 -1.68
C LYS A 43 -8.53 -12.35 -2.14
N THR A 44 -7.23 -12.10 -2.10
CA THR A 44 -6.60 -10.85 -2.48
C THR A 44 -5.98 -10.96 -3.85
N LYS A 45 -6.16 -9.92 -4.65
CA LYS A 45 -5.50 -9.76 -5.95
C LYS A 45 -4.64 -8.49 -5.95
N ILE A 46 -3.58 -8.53 -6.73
CA ILE A 46 -2.59 -7.44 -6.80
C ILE A 46 -2.52 -6.94 -8.25
N SER A 47 -2.61 -5.62 -8.38
CA SER A 47 -2.33 -4.90 -9.62
C SER A 47 -1.00 -4.16 -9.48
N LEU A 48 -0.03 -4.52 -10.29
CA LEU A 48 1.24 -3.80 -10.41
C LEU A 48 1.15 -2.83 -11.60
N ILE A 49 1.58 -1.59 -11.40
CA ILE A 49 1.58 -0.59 -12.47
C ILE A 49 3.02 -0.17 -12.72
N ASN A 50 3.58 -0.65 -13.81
CA ASN A 50 4.85 -0.22 -14.34
C ASN A 50 4.68 1.13 -15.04
N ASN A 51 5.01 2.21 -14.35
CA ASN A 51 4.84 3.57 -14.84
C ASN A 51 6.10 4.11 -15.52
N ASN A 52 6.61 3.40 -16.54
CA ASN A 52 7.85 3.69 -17.23
C ASN A 52 9.11 3.49 -16.37
N CYS A 53 9.25 2.30 -15.82
CA CYS A 53 10.45 1.88 -15.09
C CYS A 53 11.58 1.46 -16.05
N CYS A 54 12.81 1.39 -15.52
CA CYS A 54 13.96 0.83 -16.23
C CYS A 54 13.76 -0.67 -16.53
N LYS A 55 14.64 -1.21 -17.37
CA LYS A 55 14.54 -2.58 -17.87
C LYS A 55 14.56 -3.62 -16.75
N GLU A 56 15.48 -3.49 -15.81
CA GLU A 56 15.67 -4.43 -14.70
C GLU A 56 14.44 -4.52 -13.80
N VAL A 57 13.81 -3.38 -13.54
CA VAL A 57 12.56 -3.30 -12.77
C VAL A 57 11.40 -3.90 -13.56
N SER A 58 11.31 -3.60 -14.85
CA SER A 58 10.27 -4.13 -15.73
C SER A 58 10.35 -5.66 -15.84
N GLU A 59 11.53 -6.23 -16.01
CA GLU A 59 11.77 -7.67 -16.03
C GLU A 59 11.39 -8.34 -14.69
N PHE A 60 11.72 -7.71 -13.57
CA PHE A 60 11.30 -8.18 -12.25
C PHE A 60 9.76 -8.18 -12.09
N LEU A 61 9.08 -7.15 -12.55
CA LEU A 61 7.62 -7.07 -12.49
C LEU A 61 6.94 -8.14 -13.37
N GLU A 62 7.45 -8.38 -14.57
CA GLU A 62 6.97 -9.44 -15.46
C GLU A 62 7.18 -10.83 -14.85
N LEU A 63 8.35 -11.07 -14.26
CA LEU A 63 8.63 -12.31 -13.54
C LEU A 63 7.67 -12.51 -12.36
N THR A 64 7.45 -11.47 -11.58
CA THR A 64 6.55 -11.47 -10.43
C THR A 64 5.11 -11.80 -10.86
N TYR A 65 4.63 -11.17 -11.92
CA TYR A 65 3.32 -11.42 -12.51
C TYR A 65 3.15 -12.88 -12.98
N ASN A 66 4.17 -13.43 -13.63
CA ASN A 66 4.11 -14.79 -14.18
C ASN A 66 4.19 -15.90 -13.11
N LEU A 67 4.83 -15.63 -11.98
CA LEU A 67 5.10 -16.63 -10.94
C LEU A 67 4.09 -16.61 -9.78
N ASN A 68 3.26 -15.57 -9.66
CA ASN A 68 2.39 -15.41 -8.49
C ASN A 68 0.92 -15.27 -8.92
N GLU A 69 0.11 -16.24 -8.57
CA GLU A 69 -1.33 -16.24 -8.88
C GLU A 69 -2.12 -15.08 -8.25
N ASN A 70 -1.61 -14.50 -7.17
CA ASN A 70 -2.21 -13.33 -6.54
C ASN A 70 -1.98 -12.04 -7.36
N VAL A 71 -0.91 -11.99 -8.18
CA VAL A 71 -0.63 -10.87 -9.08
C VAL A 71 -1.31 -11.16 -10.41
N ASP A 72 -2.53 -10.69 -10.58
CA ASP A 72 -3.34 -10.99 -11.77
C ASP A 72 -3.40 -9.86 -12.79
N GLN A 73 -2.79 -8.71 -12.46
CA GLN A 73 -2.75 -7.56 -13.36
C GLN A 73 -1.37 -6.89 -13.33
N LEU A 74 -0.78 -6.71 -14.51
CA LEU A 74 0.40 -5.89 -14.76
C LEU A 74 0.07 -4.87 -15.86
N LEU A 75 0.03 -3.60 -15.49
CA LEU A 75 -0.19 -2.49 -16.43
C LEU A 75 1.14 -1.84 -16.78
N ASN A 76 1.53 -1.88 -18.05
CA ASN A 76 2.75 -1.29 -18.56
C ASN A 76 2.46 0.04 -19.27
N SER A 77 3.04 1.13 -18.79
CA SER A 77 3.02 2.43 -19.46
C SER A 77 4.38 2.75 -20.08
N LYS A 78 4.37 3.22 -21.33
CA LYS A 78 5.59 3.70 -22.03
C LYS A 78 6.02 5.10 -21.60
N LEU A 79 5.17 5.81 -20.88
CA LEU A 79 5.42 7.17 -20.38
C LEU A 79 5.09 7.21 -18.90
N ASN A 80 5.82 8.05 -18.16
CA ASN A 80 5.44 8.35 -16.78
C ASN A 80 4.16 9.20 -16.78
N LEU A 81 3.06 8.57 -16.38
CA LEU A 81 1.73 9.19 -16.29
C LEU A 81 1.54 10.02 -15.01
N GLY A 82 2.53 10.01 -14.10
CA GLY A 82 2.37 10.47 -12.74
C GLY A 82 1.55 9.50 -11.88
N LYS A 83 1.68 9.59 -10.56
CA LYS A 83 1.07 8.64 -9.60
C LYS A 83 -0.45 8.56 -9.73
N VAL A 84 -1.12 9.72 -9.82
CA VAL A 84 -2.59 9.79 -9.82
C VAL A 84 -3.18 9.12 -11.07
N ASN A 85 -2.67 9.41 -12.26
CA ASN A 85 -3.19 8.84 -13.49
C ASN A 85 -2.88 7.33 -13.58
N ALA A 86 -1.72 6.91 -13.12
CA ALA A 86 -1.35 5.50 -13.02
C ALA A 86 -2.36 4.73 -12.13
N LEU A 87 -2.64 5.24 -10.93
CA LEU A 87 -3.65 4.67 -10.02
C LEU A 87 -5.04 4.62 -10.65
N TYR A 88 -5.46 5.73 -11.26
CA TYR A 88 -6.78 5.85 -11.86
C TYR A 88 -7.03 4.84 -12.98
N SER A 89 -6.00 4.54 -13.79
CA SER A 89 -6.08 3.51 -14.84
C SER A 89 -6.37 2.11 -14.28
N SER A 90 -5.76 1.76 -13.15
CA SER A 90 -5.98 0.47 -12.50
C SER A 90 -7.31 0.43 -11.73
N ILE A 91 -7.67 1.47 -11.00
CA ILE A 91 -8.92 1.52 -10.23
C ILE A 91 -10.13 1.31 -11.14
N LYS A 92 -10.15 1.94 -12.32
CA LYS A 92 -11.26 1.81 -13.27
C LYS A 92 -11.45 0.42 -13.85
N SER A 93 -10.41 -0.39 -13.89
CA SER A 93 -10.46 -1.75 -14.46
C SER A 93 -10.81 -2.82 -13.42
N ASN A 94 -11.00 -2.45 -12.16
CA ASN A 94 -11.22 -3.37 -11.06
C ASN A 94 -12.53 -3.07 -10.33
N LEU A 95 -13.24 -4.12 -9.90
CA LEU A 95 -14.57 -4.05 -9.30
C LEU A 95 -14.63 -4.68 -7.90
N GLU A 96 -13.48 -4.91 -7.28
CA GLU A 96 -13.42 -5.43 -5.92
C GLU A 96 -14.02 -4.42 -4.92
N PRO A 97 -14.74 -4.90 -3.91
CA PRO A 97 -15.41 -4.01 -2.93
C PRO A 97 -14.42 -3.25 -2.05
N LEU A 98 -13.20 -3.77 -1.88
CA LEU A 98 -12.14 -3.13 -1.11
C LEU A 98 -10.88 -2.95 -1.97
N ILE A 99 -10.36 -1.73 -1.99
CA ILE A 99 -9.14 -1.38 -2.72
C ILE A 99 -8.14 -0.78 -1.73
N THR A 100 -6.95 -1.38 -1.66
CA THR A 100 -5.80 -0.79 -0.97
C THR A 100 -4.87 -0.15 -2.00
N ILE A 101 -4.49 1.08 -1.77
CA ILE A 101 -3.46 1.78 -2.54
C ILE A 101 -2.21 1.83 -1.67
N SER A 102 -1.10 1.32 -2.20
CA SER A 102 0.19 1.32 -1.50
C SER A 102 1.28 1.93 -2.37
N ASP A 103 2.26 2.53 -1.73
CA ASP A 103 3.52 2.88 -2.39
C ASP A 103 4.39 1.62 -2.56
N ALA A 104 5.40 1.71 -3.43
CA ALA A 104 6.29 0.60 -3.77
C ALA A 104 7.46 0.41 -2.77
N ASP A 105 7.50 1.19 -1.71
CA ASP A 105 8.53 1.23 -0.67
C ASP A 105 7.97 0.91 0.74
N VAL A 106 6.80 0.30 0.79
CA VAL A 106 6.14 -0.10 2.04
C VAL A 106 6.52 -1.53 2.40
N MET A 107 6.84 -1.78 3.65
CA MET A 107 6.98 -3.12 4.21
C MET A 107 5.69 -3.51 4.94
N PHE A 108 5.06 -4.59 4.48
CA PHE A 108 3.82 -5.11 5.05
C PHE A 108 4.12 -6.03 6.24
N LEU A 109 3.45 -5.78 7.36
CA LEU A 109 3.59 -6.59 8.57
C LEU A 109 2.47 -7.64 8.67
N PRO A 110 2.67 -8.76 9.39
CA PRO A 110 1.62 -9.74 9.61
C PRO A 110 0.33 -9.11 10.15
N ASN A 111 -0.82 -9.63 9.71
CA ASN A 111 -2.16 -9.22 10.13
C ASN A 111 -2.63 -7.83 9.66
N TRP A 112 -1.83 -7.04 8.94
CA TRP A 112 -2.23 -5.71 8.49
C TRP A 112 -3.56 -5.72 7.72
N GLN A 113 -3.75 -6.72 6.87
CA GLN A 113 -4.93 -6.83 6.02
C GLN A 113 -6.19 -7.15 6.84
N SER A 114 -6.11 -8.11 7.73
CA SER A 114 -7.24 -8.48 8.60
C SER A 114 -7.65 -7.34 9.52
N GLU A 115 -6.71 -6.55 10.03
CA GLU A 115 -7.01 -5.36 10.83
C GLU A 115 -7.75 -4.29 10.03
N VAL A 116 -7.29 -3.99 8.80
CA VAL A 116 -7.96 -3.04 7.91
C VAL A 116 -9.37 -3.51 7.55
N GLU A 117 -9.52 -4.79 7.17
CA GLU A 117 -10.82 -5.37 6.83
C GLU A 117 -11.78 -5.38 8.03
N ASN A 118 -11.28 -5.68 9.24
CA ASN A 118 -12.06 -5.65 10.47
C ASN A 118 -12.58 -4.23 10.76
N ILE A 119 -11.74 -3.21 10.62
CA ILE A 119 -12.16 -1.82 10.83
C ILE A 119 -13.24 -1.41 9.83
N ILE A 120 -13.07 -1.69 8.54
CA ILE A 120 -14.07 -1.41 7.51
C ILE A 120 -15.40 -2.12 7.81
N ASN A 121 -15.35 -3.39 8.23
CA ASN A 121 -16.54 -4.18 8.54
C ASN A 121 -17.27 -3.71 9.81
N THR A 122 -16.54 -3.23 10.81
CA THR A 122 -17.11 -2.77 12.09
C THR A 122 -17.55 -1.32 12.07
N MET A 123 -17.06 -0.54 11.09
CA MET A 123 -17.38 0.88 10.91
C MET A 123 -17.97 1.15 9.51
N PRO A 124 -19.25 0.84 9.26
CA PRO A 124 -19.84 0.96 7.92
C PRO A 124 -19.79 2.37 7.31
N GLN A 125 -19.58 3.40 8.13
CA GLN A 125 -19.42 4.78 7.67
C GLN A 125 -17.98 5.14 7.29
N ALA A 126 -17.01 4.24 7.54
CA ALA A 126 -15.63 4.47 7.19
C ALA A 126 -15.46 4.36 5.66
N GLY A 127 -15.23 5.48 5.00
CA GLY A 127 -14.91 5.51 3.56
C GLY A 127 -13.45 5.20 3.25
N MET A 128 -12.57 5.27 4.24
CA MET A 128 -11.14 4.99 4.11
C MET A 128 -10.54 4.62 5.47
N VAL A 129 -9.62 3.66 5.45
CA VAL A 129 -8.77 3.31 6.59
C VAL A 129 -7.32 3.40 6.14
N SER A 130 -6.51 4.13 6.90
CA SER A 130 -5.07 4.25 6.63
C SER A 130 -4.29 3.94 7.90
N PRO A 131 -3.37 2.97 7.90
CA PRO A 131 -2.45 2.79 9.00
C PRO A 131 -1.51 4.00 9.08
N VAL A 132 -1.30 4.51 10.29
CA VAL A 132 -0.35 5.59 10.53
C VAL A 132 0.94 4.99 11.07
N PRO A 133 2.00 4.92 10.28
CA PRO A 133 3.23 4.21 10.69
C PRO A 133 4.08 4.96 11.73
N SER A 134 3.71 6.17 12.10
CA SER A 134 4.53 7.02 12.96
C SER A 134 3.74 7.69 14.07
N SER A 135 4.19 7.51 15.33
CA SER A 135 3.67 8.24 16.48
C SER A 135 3.88 9.77 16.39
N LYS A 136 4.82 10.23 15.55
CA LYS A 136 5.03 11.66 15.27
C LYS A 136 3.86 12.32 14.54
N ALA A 137 3.00 11.54 13.89
CA ALA A 137 1.78 12.07 13.28
C ALA A 137 0.84 12.70 14.31
N TYR A 138 0.90 12.27 15.57
CA TYR A 138 0.12 12.85 16.66
C TYR A 138 0.65 14.21 17.15
N SER A 139 1.90 14.56 16.88
CA SER A 139 2.49 15.84 17.26
C SER A 139 2.33 16.93 16.21
N SER A 140 1.74 16.63 15.06
CA SER A 140 1.55 17.54 13.95
C SER A 140 0.17 18.23 14.01
N ARG A 141 -0.06 19.18 13.08
CA ARG A 141 -1.33 19.93 12.95
C ARG A 141 -2.58 19.05 12.86
N TYR A 142 -2.44 17.77 12.53
CA TYR A 142 -3.54 16.79 12.51
C TYR A 142 -4.11 16.50 13.90
N LEU A 143 -3.32 16.65 14.97
CA LEU A 143 -3.82 16.47 16.34
C LEU A 143 -4.97 17.44 16.64
N TYR A 144 -4.80 18.70 16.30
CA TYR A 144 -5.82 19.72 16.58
C TYR A 144 -7.11 19.50 15.81
N SER A 145 -7.01 19.17 14.53
CA SER A 145 -8.19 18.88 13.70
C SER A 145 -8.90 17.59 14.12
N SER A 146 -8.14 16.54 14.45
CA SER A 146 -8.69 15.27 14.90
C SER A 146 -9.31 15.38 16.30
N LEU A 147 -8.67 16.10 17.21
CA LEU A 147 -9.19 16.35 18.56
C LEU A 147 -10.44 17.22 18.52
N PHE A 148 -10.43 18.30 17.72
CA PHE A 148 -11.56 19.20 17.55
C PHE A 148 -12.75 18.46 16.93
N TYR A 149 -12.52 17.69 15.86
CA TYR A 149 -13.57 16.93 15.20
C TYR A 149 -14.10 15.80 16.10
N GLY A 150 -13.22 15.13 16.81
CA GLY A 150 -13.56 14.05 17.74
C GLY A 150 -14.33 14.52 18.97
N LEU A 151 -14.03 15.70 19.49
CA LEU A 151 -14.77 16.30 20.62
C LEU A 151 -16.17 16.77 20.23
N PHE A 152 -16.37 17.22 19.00
CA PHE A 152 -17.63 17.82 18.59
C PHE A 152 -18.54 16.91 17.76
N LYS A 153 -18.01 15.87 17.08
CA LYS A 153 -18.80 15.03 16.17
C LYS A 153 -18.57 13.54 16.27
N ALA A 154 -17.56 13.07 16.97
CA ALA A 154 -17.25 11.62 17.06
C ALA A 154 -16.87 11.21 18.48
N LYS A 155 -17.09 9.95 18.82
CA LYS A 155 -16.56 9.35 20.04
C LYS A 155 -15.08 9.04 19.84
N LEU A 156 -14.20 9.84 20.44
CA LEU A 156 -12.78 9.50 20.50
C LEU A 156 -12.58 8.27 21.38
N LYS A 157 -11.95 7.26 20.83
CA LYS A 157 -11.48 6.10 21.58
C LYS A 157 -9.96 6.20 21.68
N PHE A 158 -9.46 6.31 22.90
CA PHE A 158 -8.03 6.20 23.18
C PHE A 158 -7.72 4.75 23.51
N SER A 159 -6.72 4.17 22.86
CA SER A 159 -6.17 2.86 23.20
C SER A 159 -4.67 2.99 23.37
N ASP A 160 -4.12 2.27 24.35
CA ASP A 160 -2.68 2.22 24.53
C ASP A 160 -2.03 1.57 23.31
N VAL A 161 -1.09 2.27 22.70
CA VAL A 161 -0.23 1.71 21.67
C VAL A 161 1.03 1.21 22.35
N LEU A 162 1.24 -0.09 22.35
CA LEU A 162 2.52 -0.67 22.77
C LEU A 162 3.60 -0.19 21.81
N VAL A 163 4.36 0.81 22.24
CA VAL A 163 5.54 1.26 21.52
C VAL A 163 6.68 0.32 21.89
N GLU A 164 6.86 -0.76 21.17
CA GLU A 164 8.14 -1.44 21.12
C GLU A 164 9.13 -0.54 20.40
N ASN A 165 9.82 0.31 21.14
CA ASN A 165 11.00 0.97 20.60
C ASN A 165 11.87 1.56 21.69
N LYS A 166 12.88 0.80 22.04
CA LYS A 166 14.15 1.33 22.53
C LYS A 166 15.28 0.55 21.86
N THR A 167 15.49 0.74 20.58
CA THR A 167 16.79 0.42 19.94
C THR A 167 16.82 1.05 18.56
N SER A 168 17.33 2.23 18.49
CA SER A 168 18.14 2.74 17.39
C SER A 168 18.18 4.26 17.45
N VAL A 169 19.07 4.75 18.27
CA VAL A 169 19.81 6.00 17.96
C VAL A 169 21.14 5.86 18.70
N ASN A 170 22.16 5.49 17.98
CA ASN A 170 23.53 5.94 18.13
C ASN A 170 24.08 6.13 16.73
#